data_60dcee457c68facd70fbb1b07f59bb06
#
_entry.id   60dcee457c68facd70fbb1b07f59bb06
#
_cell.length_a   1.000
_cell.length_b   1.000
_cell.length_c   1.000
_cell.angle_alpha   90.00
_cell.angle_beta   90.00
_cell.angle_gamma   90.00
#
_symmetry.space_group_name_H-M   'P 1'
#
loop_
_entity.id
_entity.type
_entity.pdbx_description
1 polymer ?
#
loop_
_entity_poly.entity_id
_entity_poly.type
_entity_poly.pdbx_seq_one_letter_code
_entity_poly.pdbx_strand_id
1 'polypeptide(L)'
;MKKKTLVVLTKKWGKNYTGATLATQYFVDRWASRFDRVVVFTLEIGNYDNTKRNISVLKCKSEQELLLALKEEENRCDSSIVGYSDDHLGYLLKKANIPYIHTYHGNWPDARWVNAEFFIKSFYFMPLYKRTIRNAEAVANVSIYMENFTKRYNSKSILIRNGMDFKPCEADRCYPKTYVMVGNIDTRKYKNAIRLAKYIYDIDPQVRINIYGKAIDKSVAKRLEKMPNVRLMGQHSIIPYGSYCGLINVSEIENLSISVCEAIKSDIPVFCFNIGGLPEVVKKDETGYTFPKRDYKRMAQKLVDYACDENKMRVDKSVLDPFDWNVAAKKYMTLLEEIMKDTTK
;
A
#
# COMPACT_ATOMS: atom_id res chain seq x y z
N MET A 1 -1.04 -2.89 38.32
CA MET A 1 -0.51 -3.23 36.99
C MET A 1 0.22 -2.01 36.43
N LYS A 2 1.42 -2.16 35.84
CA LYS A 2 2.10 -1.04 35.16
C LYS A 2 1.24 -0.56 34.00
N LYS A 3 1.10 0.75 33.83
CA LYS A 3 0.41 1.35 32.67
C LYS A 3 1.11 0.99 31.37
N LYS A 4 0.38 0.81 30.28
CA LYS A 4 0.89 0.44 28.95
C LYS A 4 0.77 1.63 28.00
N THR A 5 1.87 2.07 27.44
CA THR A 5 1.90 3.16 26.46
C THR A 5 2.35 2.67 25.09
N LEU A 6 1.56 2.96 24.06
CA LEU A 6 1.94 2.77 22.64
C LEU A 6 2.37 4.10 22.05
N VAL A 7 3.59 4.14 21.51
CA VAL A 7 4.11 5.27 20.73
C VAL A 7 4.06 4.92 19.24
N VAL A 8 3.31 5.70 18.47
CA VAL A 8 3.19 5.53 17.02
C VAL A 8 4.00 6.64 16.34
N LEU A 9 4.97 6.28 15.53
CA LEU A 9 5.77 7.22 14.75
C LEU A 9 5.49 7.04 13.27
N THR A 10 4.85 8.02 12.66
CA THR A 10 4.52 8.03 11.24
C THR A 10 4.80 9.41 10.64
N LYS A 11 5.14 9.48 9.35
CA LYS A 11 5.35 10.76 8.68
C LYS A 11 4.05 11.53 8.49
N LYS A 12 2.94 10.83 8.25
CA LYS A 12 1.64 11.40 7.91
C LYS A 12 0.53 10.74 8.70
N TRP A 13 -0.40 11.53 9.23
CA TRP A 13 -1.58 11.06 9.96
C TRP A 13 -2.85 11.75 9.47
N GLY A 14 -3.93 11.01 9.18
CA GLY A 14 -5.22 11.55 8.76
C GLY A 14 -5.79 10.93 7.48
N LYS A 15 -7.05 11.25 7.15
CA LYS A 15 -7.84 10.60 6.09
C LYS A 15 -7.44 10.96 4.65
N ASN A 16 -6.72 12.05 4.43
CA ASN A 16 -6.42 12.54 3.07
C ASN A 16 -5.14 11.96 2.46
N TYR A 17 -4.63 10.87 3.04
CA TYR A 17 -3.40 10.22 2.61
C TYR A 17 -3.65 8.86 1.96
N THR A 18 -2.58 8.17 1.57
CA THR A 18 -2.63 6.91 0.83
C THR A 18 -2.69 5.69 1.74
N GLY A 19 -2.83 4.52 1.14
CA GLY A 19 -3.11 3.25 1.81
C GLY A 19 -2.23 2.88 3.00
N ALA A 20 -0.92 3.23 3.00
CA ALA A 20 -0.05 2.97 4.14
C ALA A 20 -0.50 3.72 5.41
N THR A 21 -0.77 5.03 5.27
CA THR A 21 -1.25 5.87 6.39
C THR A 21 -2.60 5.41 6.91
N LEU A 22 -3.51 5.03 6.00
CA LEU A 22 -4.82 4.50 6.38
C LEU A 22 -4.69 3.17 7.12
N ALA A 23 -3.80 2.28 6.67
CA ALA A 23 -3.53 1.02 7.35
C ALA A 23 -3.05 1.24 8.79
N THR A 24 -2.13 2.18 9.01
CA THR A 24 -1.65 2.53 10.36
C THR A 24 -2.79 3.02 11.25
N GLN A 25 -3.70 3.86 10.74
CA GLN A 25 -4.88 4.29 11.49
C GLN A 25 -5.81 3.12 11.84
N TYR A 26 -6.10 2.24 10.87
CA TYR A 26 -6.91 1.04 11.12
C TYR A 26 -6.34 0.16 12.23
N PHE A 27 -5.02 0.01 12.28
CA PHE A 27 -4.37 -0.75 13.34
C PHE A 27 -4.44 -0.02 14.68
N VAL A 28 -4.07 1.25 14.73
CA VAL A 28 -4.10 2.06 15.97
C VAL A 28 -5.51 2.08 16.58
N ASP A 29 -6.55 2.20 15.75
CA ASP A 29 -7.94 2.16 16.20
C ASP A 29 -8.31 0.81 16.85
N ARG A 30 -7.77 -0.29 16.36
CA ARG A 30 -8.02 -1.63 16.93
C ARG A 30 -7.19 -1.89 18.18
N TRP A 31 -5.98 -1.33 18.24
CA TRP A 31 -5.08 -1.54 19.40
C TRP A 31 -5.37 -0.61 20.56
N ALA A 32 -5.94 0.58 20.34
CA ALA A 32 -6.07 1.62 21.36
C ALA A 32 -6.71 1.13 22.66
N SER A 33 -7.68 0.23 22.60
CA SER A 33 -8.33 -0.35 23.80
C SER A 33 -7.43 -1.28 24.63
N ARG A 34 -6.26 -1.66 24.12
CA ARG A 34 -5.30 -2.53 24.79
C ARG A 34 -4.21 -1.75 25.53
N PHE A 35 -4.18 -0.43 25.35
CA PHE A 35 -3.22 0.48 25.96
C PHE A 35 -3.93 1.52 26.81
N ASP A 36 -3.31 1.91 27.92
CA ASP A 36 -3.82 3.01 28.75
C ASP A 36 -3.65 4.35 28.02
N ARG A 37 -2.60 4.47 27.20
CA ARG A 37 -2.29 5.65 26.41
C ARG A 37 -1.69 5.29 25.05
N VAL A 38 -2.11 6.00 24.02
CA VAL A 38 -1.54 5.95 22.67
C VAL A 38 -1.12 7.36 22.25
N VAL A 39 0.14 7.52 21.86
CA VAL A 39 0.68 8.81 21.42
C VAL A 39 1.20 8.66 19.99
N VAL A 40 0.62 9.44 19.08
CA VAL A 40 1.02 9.48 17.67
C VAL A 40 1.89 10.70 17.43
N PHE A 41 3.13 10.50 17.02
CA PHE A 41 4.05 11.53 16.59
C PHE A 41 4.12 11.57 15.07
N THR A 42 3.93 12.74 14.47
CA THR A 42 3.87 12.90 13.01
C THR A 42 4.40 14.25 12.54
N LEU A 43 4.82 14.34 11.26
CA LEU A 43 5.23 15.60 10.63
C LEU A 43 4.06 16.29 9.91
N GLU A 44 3.08 15.52 9.44
CA GLU A 44 1.96 16.04 8.66
C GLU A 44 0.65 15.47 9.20
N ILE A 45 -0.34 16.35 9.44
CA ILE A 45 -1.70 15.96 9.86
C ILE A 45 -2.68 16.36 8.76
N GLY A 46 -3.45 15.39 8.27
CA GLY A 46 -4.65 15.59 7.44
C GLY A 46 -5.91 15.65 8.29
N ASN A 47 -7.07 15.49 7.65
CA ASN A 47 -8.35 15.42 8.37
C ASN A 47 -8.38 14.18 9.26
N TYR A 48 -8.47 14.40 10.56
CA TYR A 48 -8.52 13.34 11.56
C TYR A 48 -9.55 13.65 12.63
N ASP A 49 -10.49 12.73 12.83
CA ASP A 49 -11.48 12.80 13.92
C ASP A 49 -10.96 11.96 15.08
N ASN A 50 -10.57 12.61 16.16
CA ASN A 50 -10.14 11.91 17.37
C ASN A 50 -11.36 11.43 18.15
N THR A 51 -11.80 10.21 17.86
CA THR A 51 -12.97 9.61 18.53
C THR A 51 -12.61 8.86 19.82
N LYS A 52 -11.32 8.58 20.06
CA LYS A 52 -10.86 7.80 21.21
C LYS A 52 -10.10 8.67 22.19
N ARG A 53 -10.58 8.71 23.44
CA ARG A 53 -10.04 9.56 24.52
C ARG A 53 -8.59 9.26 24.92
N ASN A 54 -8.11 8.04 24.68
CA ASN A 54 -6.75 7.63 25.04
C ASN A 54 -5.73 7.80 23.90
N ILE A 55 -6.14 8.33 22.72
CA ILE A 55 -5.24 8.64 21.61
C ILE A 55 -4.94 10.14 21.60
N SER A 56 -3.67 10.51 21.63
CA SER A 56 -3.20 11.87 21.42
C SER A 56 -2.32 11.93 20.17
N VAL A 57 -2.49 12.99 19.35
CA VAL A 57 -1.71 13.18 18.11
C VAL A 57 -0.89 14.47 18.24
N LEU A 58 0.42 14.35 18.11
CA LEU A 58 1.38 15.43 18.24
C LEU A 58 2.08 15.66 16.89
N LYS A 59 1.88 16.86 16.34
CA LYS A 59 2.57 17.30 15.12
C LYS A 59 3.87 17.99 15.48
N CYS A 60 4.97 17.50 14.92
CA CYS A 60 6.29 18.13 15.01
C CYS A 60 6.67 18.77 13.66
N LYS A 61 7.52 19.78 13.72
CA LYS A 61 7.95 20.53 12.53
C LYS A 61 9.16 19.90 11.84
N SER A 62 9.93 19.08 12.56
CA SER A 62 11.18 18.49 12.06
C SER A 62 11.47 17.14 12.73
N GLU A 63 12.42 16.37 12.15
CA GLU A 63 12.93 15.14 12.76
C GLU A 63 13.64 15.38 14.10
N GLN A 64 14.25 16.55 14.28
CA GLN A 64 14.87 16.93 15.55
C GLN A 64 13.84 17.13 16.66
N GLU A 65 12.75 17.82 16.36
CA GLU A 65 11.63 18.02 17.28
C GLU A 65 10.94 16.69 17.60
N LEU A 66 10.76 15.80 16.58
CA LEU A 66 10.28 14.44 16.80
C LEU A 66 11.15 13.67 17.80
N LEU A 67 12.48 13.72 17.62
CA LEU A 67 13.39 12.99 18.52
C LEU A 67 13.34 13.54 19.95
N LEU A 68 13.26 14.86 20.13
CA LEU A 68 13.13 15.47 21.47
C LEU A 68 11.81 15.03 22.12
N ALA A 69 10.69 15.14 21.41
CA ALA A 69 9.39 14.75 21.92
C ALA A 69 9.30 13.24 22.25
N LEU A 70 9.95 12.38 21.45
CA LEU A 70 10.03 10.93 21.74
C LEU A 70 10.84 10.65 23.02
N LYS A 71 11.95 11.34 23.24
CA LYS A 71 12.76 11.23 24.47
C LYS A 71 12.00 11.73 25.70
N GLU A 72 11.27 12.83 25.57
CA GLU A 72 10.44 13.36 26.65
C GLU A 72 9.32 12.36 27.00
N GLU A 73 8.72 11.72 26.01
CA GLU A 73 7.68 10.71 26.22
C GLU A 73 8.24 9.47 26.92
N GLU A 74 9.41 8.99 26.52
CA GLU A 74 10.10 7.87 27.18
C GLU A 74 10.44 8.20 28.63
N ASN A 75 11.02 9.38 28.91
CA ASN A 75 11.35 9.82 30.26
C ASN A 75 10.12 10.03 31.17
N ARG A 76 8.95 10.34 30.61
CA ARG A 76 7.67 10.47 31.36
C ARG A 76 7.05 9.13 31.74
N CYS A 77 7.45 8.07 31.04
CA CYS A 77 6.82 6.77 31.21
C CYS A 77 7.43 5.97 32.37
N ASP A 78 6.83 6.05 33.56
CA ASP A 78 7.01 5.05 34.66
C ASP A 78 6.38 3.69 34.31
N SER A 79 6.07 3.46 33.03
CA SER A 79 5.22 2.41 32.50
C SER A 79 5.92 1.60 31.41
N SER A 80 5.35 0.46 31.03
CA SER A 80 5.82 -0.30 29.87
C SER A 80 5.50 0.48 28.60
N ILE A 81 6.54 0.84 27.84
CA ILE A 81 6.43 1.59 26.57
C ILE A 81 6.85 0.72 25.40
N VAL A 82 6.10 0.77 24.29
CA VAL A 82 6.45 0.12 23.03
C VAL A 82 6.11 1.02 21.84
N GLY A 83 6.94 0.95 20.80
CA GLY A 83 6.80 1.75 19.60
C GLY A 83 6.25 0.97 18.41
N TYR A 84 5.65 1.71 17.49
CA TYR A 84 5.27 1.27 16.16
C TYR A 84 5.68 2.33 15.13
N SER A 85 6.21 1.90 13.98
CA SER A 85 6.52 2.79 12.87
C SER A 85 6.13 2.18 11.52
N ASP A 86 5.79 3.04 10.55
CA ASP A 86 5.41 2.66 9.18
C ASP A 86 6.21 3.39 8.09
N ASP A 87 7.19 4.20 8.49
CA ASP A 87 7.99 5.03 7.60
C ASP A 87 9.48 4.95 7.93
N HIS A 88 10.33 5.54 7.08
CA HIS A 88 11.79 5.60 7.26
C HIS A 88 12.26 6.26 8.57
N LEU A 89 11.38 6.97 9.27
CA LEU A 89 11.66 7.65 10.53
C LEU A 89 11.76 6.71 11.75
N GLY A 90 11.37 5.44 11.62
CA GLY A 90 11.35 4.50 12.76
C GLY A 90 12.66 4.39 13.54
N TYR A 91 13.81 4.67 12.91
CA TYR A 91 15.10 4.69 13.60
C TYR A 91 15.18 5.72 14.75
N LEU A 92 14.30 6.74 14.76
CA LEU A 92 14.22 7.73 15.84
C LEU A 92 13.69 7.11 17.13
N LEU A 93 12.81 6.10 17.05
CA LEU A 93 12.35 5.35 18.23
C LEU A 93 13.54 4.68 18.95
N LYS A 94 14.44 4.03 18.19
CA LYS A 94 15.67 3.46 18.78
C LYS A 94 16.58 4.52 19.41
N LYS A 95 16.69 5.70 18.79
CA LYS A 95 17.45 6.82 19.36
C LYS A 95 16.84 7.39 20.65
N ALA A 96 15.54 7.18 20.84
CA ALA A 96 14.81 7.54 22.05
C ALA A 96 14.66 6.37 23.03
N ASN A 97 15.40 5.27 22.84
CA ASN A 97 15.35 4.04 23.65
C ASN A 97 13.98 3.35 23.72
N ILE A 98 13.11 3.59 22.73
CA ILE A 98 11.79 2.96 22.62
C ILE A 98 11.91 1.74 21.72
N PRO A 99 11.72 0.50 22.22
CA PRO A 99 11.67 -0.71 21.41
C PRO A 99 10.43 -0.68 20.52
N TYR A 100 10.52 -1.13 19.24
CA TYR A 100 9.44 -0.93 18.30
C TYR A 100 9.30 -2.03 17.25
N ILE A 101 8.09 -2.13 16.70
CA ILE A 101 7.80 -2.86 15.49
C ILE A 101 7.78 -1.88 14.30
N HIS A 102 8.37 -2.30 13.18
CA HIS A 102 8.30 -1.54 11.93
C HIS A 102 7.42 -2.25 10.90
N THR A 103 6.45 -1.55 10.31
CA THR A 103 5.72 -2.04 9.14
C THR A 103 6.33 -1.49 7.87
N TYR A 104 6.80 -2.37 6.99
CA TYR A 104 7.42 -1.95 5.74
C TYR A 104 6.41 -1.87 4.61
N HIS A 105 5.97 -0.66 4.29
CA HIS A 105 5.10 -0.34 3.16
C HIS A 105 5.87 0.15 1.92
N GLY A 106 7.18 0.36 2.06
CA GLY A 106 8.01 0.99 1.05
C GLY A 106 8.23 0.13 -0.20
N ASN A 107 8.58 0.80 -1.30
CA ASN A 107 8.94 0.17 -2.57
C ASN A 107 10.45 0.23 -2.84
N TRP A 108 11.24 0.59 -1.85
CA TRP A 108 12.69 0.53 -1.94
C TRP A 108 13.14 -0.93 -1.78
N PRO A 109 14.13 -1.43 -2.50
CA PRO A 109 15.07 -0.68 -3.36
C PRO A 109 14.60 -0.38 -4.79
N ASP A 110 13.49 -0.98 -5.26
CA ASP A 110 13.13 -0.94 -6.69
C ASP A 110 12.68 0.44 -7.16
N ALA A 111 12.16 1.27 -6.25
CA ALA A 111 11.78 2.64 -6.55
C ALA A 111 12.90 3.45 -7.21
N ARG A 112 14.16 3.18 -6.89
CA ARG A 112 15.33 3.86 -7.47
C ARG A 112 15.43 3.74 -9.00
N TRP A 113 14.80 2.73 -9.58
CA TRP A 113 14.87 2.47 -11.03
C TRP A 113 13.71 3.08 -11.83
N VAL A 114 12.80 3.82 -11.18
CA VAL A 114 11.64 4.46 -11.84
C VAL A 114 12.08 5.60 -12.75
N ASN A 115 12.89 6.51 -12.23
CA ASN A 115 13.46 7.64 -12.94
C ASN A 115 14.67 8.23 -12.18
N ALA A 116 15.33 9.25 -12.75
CA ALA A 116 16.51 9.90 -12.17
C ALA A 116 16.22 10.54 -10.79
N GLU A 117 15.04 11.13 -10.61
CA GLU A 117 14.62 11.73 -9.33
C GLU A 117 14.58 10.67 -8.21
N PHE A 118 13.94 9.52 -8.46
CA PHE A 118 13.89 8.43 -7.49
C PHE A 118 15.29 7.82 -7.25
N PHE A 119 16.13 7.77 -8.27
CA PHE A 119 17.51 7.32 -8.10
C PHE A 119 18.26 8.21 -7.10
N ILE A 120 18.21 9.54 -7.29
CA ILE A 120 18.83 10.50 -6.36
C ILE A 120 18.21 10.37 -4.96
N LYS A 121 16.90 10.33 -4.83
CA LYS A 121 16.20 10.14 -3.56
C LYS A 121 16.61 8.85 -2.85
N SER A 122 17.03 7.82 -3.58
CA SER A 122 17.45 6.55 -2.99
C SER A 122 18.63 6.67 -2.05
N PHE A 123 19.56 7.60 -2.32
CA PHE A 123 20.72 7.86 -1.46
C PHE A 123 20.32 8.37 -0.06
N TYR A 124 19.18 9.04 0.04
CA TYR A 124 18.62 9.48 1.32
C TYR A 124 17.75 8.40 1.96
N PHE A 125 16.77 7.89 1.23
CA PHE A 125 15.76 6.99 1.83
C PHE A 125 16.27 5.58 2.13
N MET A 126 17.10 4.98 1.29
CA MET A 126 17.55 3.61 1.49
C MET A 126 18.39 3.39 2.76
N PRO A 127 19.37 4.25 3.10
CA PRO A 127 20.09 4.14 4.37
C PRO A 127 19.17 4.25 5.59
N LEU A 128 18.19 5.15 5.56
CA LEU A 128 17.24 5.36 6.65
C LEU A 128 16.31 4.16 6.83
N TYR A 129 15.75 3.63 5.75
CA TYR A 129 14.95 2.41 5.82
C TYR A 129 15.75 1.21 6.32
N LYS A 130 16.97 1.02 5.81
CA LYS A 130 17.83 -0.08 6.31
C LYS A 130 18.12 0.06 7.80
N ARG A 131 18.37 1.29 8.27
CA ARG A 131 18.59 1.56 9.70
C ARG A 131 17.33 1.30 10.52
N THR A 132 16.16 1.74 10.04
CA THR A 132 14.87 1.49 10.68
C THR A 132 14.58 -0.01 10.77
N ILE A 133 14.77 -0.76 9.69
CA ILE A 133 14.55 -2.21 9.65
C ILE A 133 15.50 -2.95 10.62
N ARG A 134 16.81 -2.61 10.61
CA ARG A 134 17.80 -3.27 11.48
C ARG A 134 17.56 -3.05 12.96
N ASN A 135 17.04 -1.88 13.33
CA ASN A 135 16.87 -1.48 14.72
C ASN A 135 15.50 -1.85 15.29
N ALA A 136 14.57 -2.32 14.47
CA ALA A 136 13.27 -2.80 14.93
C ALA A 136 13.40 -4.17 15.64
N GLU A 137 12.61 -4.39 16.68
CA GLU A 137 12.50 -5.68 17.36
C GLU A 137 11.83 -6.74 16.46
N ALA A 138 10.90 -6.30 15.60
CA ALA A 138 10.32 -7.11 14.52
C ALA A 138 9.94 -6.22 13.33
N VAL A 139 9.92 -6.80 12.12
CA VAL A 139 9.50 -6.11 10.90
C VAL A 139 8.33 -6.85 10.29
N ALA A 140 7.19 -6.17 10.16
CA ALA A 140 6.03 -6.67 9.47
C ALA A 140 6.06 -6.23 7.99
N ASN A 141 5.75 -7.14 7.10
CA ASN A 141 5.72 -6.90 5.66
C ASN A 141 4.33 -7.21 5.11
N VAL A 142 3.83 -6.36 4.22
CA VAL A 142 2.51 -6.54 3.62
C VAL A 142 2.52 -7.51 2.44
N SER A 143 3.70 -7.90 1.95
CA SER A 143 3.89 -8.86 0.87
C SER A 143 5.12 -9.74 1.12
N ILE A 144 5.13 -10.96 0.56
CA ILE A 144 6.30 -11.86 0.56
C ILE A 144 7.46 -11.21 -0.18
N TYR A 145 7.16 -10.47 -1.24
CA TYR A 145 8.17 -9.73 -2.00
C TYR A 145 8.99 -8.79 -1.09
N MET A 146 8.32 -8.03 -0.20
CA MET A 146 9.01 -7.15 0.74
C MET A 146 9.62 -7.89 1.91
N GLU A 147 9.03 -8.96 2.37
CA GLU A 147 9.60 -9.82 3.41
C GLU A 147 10.97 -10.37 2.98
N ASN A 148 11.13 -10.81 1.74
CA ASN A 148 12.40 -11.26 1.19
C ASN A 148 13.48 -10.16 1.17
N PHE A 149 13.09 -8.90 1.06
CA PHE A 149 14.00 -7.78 1.18
C PHE A 149 14.39 -7.49 2.63
N THR A 150 13.41 -7.41 3.53
CA THR A 150 13.63 -7.00 4.92
C THR A 150 14.34 -8.07 5.74
N LYS A 151 14.14 -9.36 5.45
CA LYS A 151 14.88 -10.49 6.05
C LYS A 151 16.40 -10.38 5.94
N ARG A 152 16.90 -9.66 4.93
CA ARG A 152 18.36 -9.40 4.78
C ARG A 152 18.92 -8.48 5.87
N TYR A 153 18.07 -7.76 6.58
CA TYR A 153 18.45 -6.75 7.56
C TYR A 153 17.91 -7.04 8.95
N ASN A 154 16.85 -7.83 9.06
CA ASN A 154 16.25 -8.21 10.34
C ASN A 154 15.68 -9.63 10.24
N SER A 155 16.20 -10.55 11.07
CA SER A 155 15.80 -11.96 11.09
C SER A 155 14.36 -12.19 11.56
N LYS A 156 13.80 -11.25 12.37
CA LYS A 156 12.40 -11.26 12.81
C LYS A 156 11.48 -10.53 11.81
N SER A 157 11.70 -10.73 10.51
CA SER A 157 10.81 -10.25 9.46
C SER A 157 9.71 -11.26 9.20
N ILE A 158 8.45 -10.78 9.25
CA ILE A 158 7.25 -11.62 9.13
C ILE A 158 6.25 -11.02 8.16
N LEU A 159 5.40 -11.89 7.61
CA LEU A 159 4.31 -11.48 6.73
C LEU A 159 3.06 -11.16 7.55
N ILE A 160 2.63 -9.90 7.50
CA ILE A 160 1.31 -9.45 8.01
C ILE A 160 0.65 -8.63 6.91
N ARG A 161 -0.30 -9.22 6.22
CA ARG A 161 -1.05 -8.54 5.17
C ARG A 161 -2.02 -7.53 5.77
N ASN A 162 -2.17 -6.39 5.11
CA ASN A 162 -3.24 -5.44 5.46
C ASN A 162 -4.60 -6.10 5.23
N GLY A 163 -5.59 -5.73 6.01
CA GLY A 163 -6.96 -6.12 5.76
C GLY A 163 -7.60 -5.35 4.60
N MET A 164 -8.81 -5.75 4.24
CA MET A 164 -9.57 -5.13 3.18
C MET A 164 -11.06 -5.09 3.55
N ASP A 165 -11.58 -3.87 3.77
CA ASP A 165 -13.00 -3.62 4.09
C ASP A 165 -13.81 -3.24 2.83
N PHE A 166 -13.29 -3.53 1.64
CA PHE A 166 -13.95 -3.20 0.39
C PHE A 166 -15.21 -4.04 0.19
N LYS A 167 -16.31 -3.37 -0.14
CA LYS A 167 -17.57 -3.98 -0.58
C LYS A 167 -17.79 -3.63 -2.04
N PRO A 168 -17.90 -4.63 -2.93
CA PRO A 168 -18.25 -4.38 -4.32
C PRO A 168 -19.56 -3.61 -4.41
N CYS A 169 -19.64 -2.61 -5.28
CA CYS A 169 -20.91 -2.01 -5.64
C CYS A 169 -21.56 -2.81 -6.79
N GLU A 170 -22.87 -2.83 -6.84
CA GLU A 170 -23.60 -3.36 -7.99
C GLU A 170 -23.26 -2.54 -9.23
N ALA A 171 -23.17 -3.22 -10.37
CA ALA A 171 -22.84 -2.59 -11.64
C ALA A 171 -24.11 -2.03 -12.29
N ASP A 172 -24.33 -0.73 -12.20
CA ASP A 172 -25.46 -0.06 -12.86
C ASP A 172 -25.34 -0.04 -14.39
N ARG A 173 -24.13 -0.24 -14.92
CA ARG A 173 -23.81 -0.23 -16.36
C ARG A 173 -22.77 -1.27 -16.69
N CYS A 174 -22.90 -1.91 -17.84
CA CYS A 174 -21.85 -2.73 -18.43
C CYS A 174 -21.09 -1.89 -19.47
N TYR A 175 -19.77 -1.92 -19.40
CA TYR A 175 -18.90 -1.32 -20.42
C TYR A 175 -18.26 -2.45 -21.25
N PRO A 176 -18.90 -2.86 -22.37
CA PRO A 176 -18.37 -3.94 -23.20
C PRO A 176 -17.00 -3.56 -23.74
N LYS A 177 -16.11 -4.55 -23.86
CA LYS A 177 -14.74 -4.40 -24.34
C LYS A 177 -13.94 -3.28 -23.64
N THR A 178 -14.27 -2.97 -22.37
CA THR A 178 -13.63 -1.88 -21.64
C THR A 178 -12.94 -2.40 -20.38
N TYR A 179 -11.70 -2.02 -20.18
CA TYR A 179 -10.91 -2.28 -18.99
C TYR A 179 -10.87 -1.07 -18.07
N VAL A 180 -10.60 -1.30 -16.80
CA VAL A 180 -10.41 -0.24 -15.81
C VAL A 180 -8.96 -0.20 -15.31
N MET A 181 -8.47 1.01 -15.08
CA MET A 181 -7.24 1.29 -14.32
C MET A 181 -7.57 2.23 -13.18
N VAL A 182 -7.01 2.00 -11.99
CA VAL A 182 -7.33 2.78 -10.78
C VAL A 182 -6.06 3.21 -10.05
N GLY A 183 -6.02 4.49 -9.70
CA GLY A 183 -4.96 5.11 -8.89
C GLY A 183 -4.55 6.48 -9.39
N ASN A 184 -3.83 7.24 -8.55
CA ASN A 184 -3.34 8.55 -8.92
C ASN A 184 -2.50 8.48 -10.20
N ILE A 185 -2.79 9.38 -11.16
CA ILE A 185 -2.12 9.43 -12.45
C ILE A 185 -0.75 10.09 -12.25
N ASP A 186 0.27 9.27 -12.12
CA ASP A 186 1.67 9.66 -12.04
C ASP A 186 2.54 8.83 -12.99
N THR A 187 3.78 9.26 -13.19
CA THR A 187 4.75 8.56 -14.06
C THR A 187 4.99 7.12 -13.63
N ARG A 188 5.01 6.84 -12.33
CA ARG A 188 5.26 5.50 -11.78
C ARG A 188 4.19 4.50 -12.17
N LYS A 189 2.91 4.91 -12.14
CA LYS A 189 1.78 4.02 -12.42
C LYS A 189 1.39 3.98 -13.89
N TYR A 190 1.48 5.10 -14.61
CA TYR A 190 0.82 5.27 -15.91
C TYR A 190 1.75 5.49 -17.10
N LYS A 191 3.07 5.62 -16.90
CA LYS A 191 4.03 5.72 -18.02
C LYS A 191 3.87 4.58 -19.04
N ASN A 192 3.64 3.37 -18.55
CA ASN A 192 3.48 2.18 -19.37
C ASN A 192 2.09 2.07 -20.01
N ALA A 193 1.06 2.67 -19.39
CA ALA A 193 -0.31 2.64 -19.88
C ALA A 193 -0.43 3.26 -21.28
N ILE A 194 0.33 4.35 -21.57
CA ILE A 194 0.34 5.02 -22.87
C ILE A 194 0.79 4.07 -23.98
N ARG A 195 1.86 3.30 -23.73
CA ARG A 195 2.34 2.32 -24.71
C ARG A 195 1.37 1.16 -24.87
N LEU A 196 0.88 0.63 -23.76
CA LEU A 196 -0.08 -0.46 -23.79
C LEU A 196 -1.37 -0.06 -24.54
N ALA A 197 -1.92 1.14 -24.26
CA ALA A 197 -3.09 1.65 -24.94
C ALA A 197 -2.90 1.73 -26.45
N LYS A 198 -1.71 2.16 -26.91
CA LYS A 198 -1.37 2.16 -28.35
C LYS A 198 -1.40 0.75 -28.92
N TYR A 199 -0.73 -0.23 -28.29
CA TYR A 199 -0.73 -1.61 -28.79
C TYR A 199 -2.15 -2.21 -28.83
N ILE A 200 -2.99 -1.92 -27.84
CA ILE A 200 -4.39 -2.35 -27.83
C ILE A 200 -5.14 -1.74 -29.01
N TYR A 201 -5.01 -0.42 -29.21
CA TYR A 201 -5.67 0.30 -30.31
C TYR A 201 -5.26 -0.19 -31.69
N ASP A 202 -3.98 -0.50 -31.86
CA ASP A 202 -3.43 -1.02 -33.12
C ASP A 202 -3.99 -2.43 -33.47
N ILE A 203 -4.44 -3.22 -32.45
CA ILE A 203 -5.04 -4.55 -32.63
C ILE A 203 -6.56 -4.45 -32.79
N ASP A 204 -7.26 -3.82 -31.85
CA ASP A 204 -8.72 -3.60 -31.87
C ASP A 204 -9.05 -2.22 -31.31
N PRO A 205 -9.41 -1.23 -32.17
CA PRO A 205 -9.80 0.11 -31.75
C PRO A 205 -11.05 0.16 -30.85
N GLN A 206 -11.86 -0.91 -30.77
CA GLN A 206 -13.06 -0.97 -29.96
C GLN A 206 -12.73 -1.25 -28.48
N VAL A 207 -11.56 -1.81 -28.19
CA VAL A 207 -11.13 -2.09 -26.80
C VAL A 207 -10.68 -0.81 -26.13
N ARG A 208 -11.32 -0.45 -25.03
CA ARG A 208 -11.16 0.84 -24.33
C ARG A 208 -10.56 0.66 -22.94
N ILE A 209 -10.02 1.74 -22.40
CA ILE A 209 -9.47 1.82 -21.03
C ILE A 209 -10.05 3.05 -20.33
N ASN A 210 -10.76 2.84 -19.23
CA ASN A 210 -11.21 3.91 -18.34
C ASN A 210 -10.27 4.02 -17.14
N ILE A 211 -9.82 5.24 -16.83
CA ILE A 211 -8.83 5.50 -15.79
C ILE A 211 -9.46 6.35 -14.68
N TYR A 212 -9.54 5.79 -13.47
CA TYR A 212 -10.00 6.50 -12.28
C TYR A 212 -8.80 6.93 -11.43
N GLY A 213 -8.75 8.21 -11.10
CA GLY A 213 -7.74 8.76 -10.21
C GLY A 213 -7.47 10.24 -10.43
N LYS A 214 -6.83 10.85 -9.45
CA LYS A 214 -6.40 12.26 -9.52
C LYS A 214 -5.18 12.39 -10.43
N ALA A 215 -5.20 13.34 -11.36
CA ALA A 215 -4.05 13.69 -12.19
C ALA A 215 -3.00 14.44 -11.33
N ILE A 216 -2.01 13.70 -10.83
CA ILE A 216 -0.87 14.28 -10.10
C ILE A 216 0.18 14.78 -11.10
N ASP A 217 0.49 13.97 -12.14
CA ASP A 217 1.36 14.37 -13.25
C ASP A 217 0.50 14.77 -14.45
N LYS A 218 0.36 16.10 -14.64
CA LYS A 218 -0.40 16.68 -15.75
C LYS A 218 0.15 16.31 -17.13
N SER A 219 1.45 16.06 -17.26
CA SER A 219 2.08 15.67 -18.51
C SER A 219 1.66 14.25 -18.91
N VAL A 220 1.67 13.32 -17.96
CA VAL A 220 1.19 11.95 -18.18
C VAL A 220 -0.30 11.94 -18.48
N ALA A 221 -1.11 12.70 -17.75
CA ALA A 221 -2.55 12.81 -17.98
C ALA A 221 -2.85 13.31 -19.41
N LYS A 222 -2.24 14.41 -19.85
CA LYS A 222 -2.37 14.94 -21.22
C LYS A 222 -2.01 13.92 -22.31
N ARG A 223 -1.00 13.09 -22.08
CA ARG A 223 -0.60 12.05 -23.03
C ARG A 223 -1.61 10.91 -23.09
N LEU A 224 -2.21 10.55 -21.96
CA LEU A 224 -3.29 9.55 -21.88
C LEU A 224 -4.55 10.05 -22.58
N GLU A 225 -4.95 11.31 -22.38
CA GLU A 225 -6.11 11.94 -23.03
C GLU A 225 -6.01 11.97 -24.56
N LYS A 226 -4.79 12.01 -25.12
CA LYS A 226 -4.55 11.94 -26.57
C LYS A 226 -4.75 10.54 -27.17
N MET A 227 -4.85 9.50 -26.33
CA MET A 227 -5.07 8.14 -26.82
C MET A 227 -6.56 7.94 -27.11
N PRO A 228 -6.94 7.54 -28.34
CA PRO A 228 -8.34 7.49 -28.76
C PRO A 228 -9.17 6.43 -28.00
N ASN A 229 -8.50 5.43 -27.44
CA ASN A 229 -9.14 4.35 -26.66
C ASN A 229 -9.01 4.53 -25.13
N VAL A 230 -8.55 5.70 -24.66
CA VAL A 230 -8.42 5.99 -23.22
C VAL A 230 -9.38 7.10 -22.81
N ARG A 231 -10.04 6.93 -21.65
CA ARG A 231 -10.87 7.95 -21.03
C ARG A 231 -10.46 8.15 -19.59
N LEU A 232 -10.16 9.40 -19.21
CA LEU A 232 -9.94 9.79 -17.82
C LEU A 232 -11.29 10.07 -17.15
N MET A 233 -11.58 9.30 -16.09
CA MET A 233 -12.85 9.38 -15.36
C MET A 233 -12.79 10.37 -14.18
N GLY A 234 -11.58 10.81 -13.79
CA GLY A 234 -11.38 11.62 -12.60
C GLY A 234 -11.32 10.80 -11.31
N GLN A 235 -11.40 11.47 -10.17
CA GLN A 235 -11.36 10.84 -8.86
C GLN A 235 -12.77 10.51 -8.38
N HIS A 236 -13.02 9.25 -8.07
CA HIS A 236 -14.30 8.77 -7.54
C HIS A 236 -14.05 8.01 -6.25
N SER A 237 -14.97 8.11 -5.30
CA SER A 237 -14.95 7.35 -4.03
C SER A 237 -15.38 5.89 -4.20
N ILE A 238 -16.23 5.64 -5.21
CA ILE A 238 -16.76 4.32 -5.54
C ILE A 238 -16.38 4.02 -6.99
N ILE A 239 -15.76 2.87 -7.23
CA ILE A 239 -15.38 2.40 -8.56
C ILE A 239 -16.27 1.20 -8.90
N PRO A 240 -17.03 1.24 -10.00
CA PRO A 240 -17.89 0.14 -10.41
C PRO A 240 -17.09 -0.94 -11.14
N TYR A 241 -16.22 -1.66 -10.42
CA TYR A 241 -15.32 -2.66 -11.00
C TYR A 241 -16.08 -3.70 -11.82
N GLY A 242 -17.20 -4.22 -11.32
CA GLY A 242 -18.03 -5.23 -12.00
C GLY A 242 -18.59 -4.79 -13.36
N SER A 243 -18.52 -3.50 -13.70
CA SER A 243 -18.92 -2.98 -15.02
C SER A 243 -17.89 -3.23 -16.13
N TYR A 244 -16.69 -3.68 -15.81
CA TYR A 244 -15.54 -3.77 -16.71
C TYR A 244 -15.14 -5.21 -17.03
N CYS A 245 -14.48 -5.41 -18.18
CA CYS A 245 -13.96 -6.72 -18.55
C CYS A 245 -12.82 -7.19 -17.64
N GLY A 246 -12.13 -6.28 -16.97
CA GLY A 246 -11.03 -6.58 -16.07
C GLY A 246 -10.28 -5.32 -15.66
N LEU A 247 -9.34 -5.46 -14.71
CA LEU A 247 -8.45 -4.40 -14.26
C LEU A 247 -7.07 -4.55 -14.90
N ILE A 248 -6.51 -3.44 -15.38
CA ILE A 248 -5.13 -3.35 -15.86
C ILE A 248 -4.24 -2.66 -14.82
N ASN A 249 -3.10 -3.27 -14.47
CA ASN A 249 -2.05 -2.65 -13.66
C ASN A 249 -0.68 -2.80 -14.34
N VAL A 250 -0.15 -1.72 -14.88
CA VAL A 250 1.16 -1.66 -15.56
C VAL A 250 2.13 -0.72 -14.84
N SER A 251 2.03 -0.64 -13.54
CA SER A 251 2.94 0.15 -12.69
C SER A 251 4.41 -0.22 -12.94
N GLU A 252 5.32 0.74 -12.81
CA GLU A 252 6.77 0.47 -12.83
C GLU A 252 7.24 -0.29 -11.60
N ILE A 253 6.60 -0.02 -10.48
CA ILE A 253 6.80 -0.68 -9.19
C ILE A 253 5.47 -0.79 -8.45
N GLU A 254 5.29 -1.87 -7.72
CA GLU A 254 4.15 -2.06 -6.82
C GLU A 254 4.56 -2.97 -5.67
N ASN A 255 4.07 -2.69 -4.47
CA ASN A 255 4.19 -3.64 -3.37
C ASN A 255 3.04 -4.63 -3.42
N LEU A 256 1.85 -4.18 -3.00
CA LEU A 256 0.59 -4.89 -3.15
C LEU A 256 -0.50 -3.85 -3.41
N SER A 257 -1.13 -3.92 -4.56
CA SER A 257 -2.10 -2.91 -4.99
C SER A 257 -3.48 -3.18 -4.39
N ILE A 258 -4.02 -2.22 -3.66
CA ILE A 258 -5.38 -2.29 -3.12
C ILE A 258 -6.39 -2.44 -4.26
N SER A 259 -6.26 -1.65 -5.34
CA SER A 259 -7.18 -1.71 -6.49
C SER A 259 -7.18 -3.08 -7.19
N VAL A 260 -6.07 -3.81 -7.15
CA VAL A 260 -5.99 -5.19 -7.65
C VAL A 260 -6.84 -6.11 -6.78
N CYS A 261 -6.70 -6.00 -5.46
CA CYS A 261 -7.51 -6.80 -4.53
C CYS A 261 -9.01 -6.44 -4.63
N GLU A 262 -9.35 -5.16 -4.81
CA GLU A 262 -10.73 -4.68 -5.01
C GLU A 262 -11.34 -5.27 -6.29
N ALA A 263 -10.58 -5.31 -7.39
CA ALA A 263 -11.01 -5.91 -8.64
C ALA A 263 -11.30 -7.41 -8.51
N ILE A 264 -10.40 -8.17 -7.88
CA ILE A 264 -10.58 -9.60 -7.58
C ILE A 264 -11.84 -9.80 -6.74
N LYS A 265 -12.04 -8.98 -5.69
CA LYS A 265 -13.24 -9.04 -4.84
C LYS A 265 -14.53 -8.72 -5.59
N SER A 266 -14.44 -7.95 -6.68
CA SER A 266 -15.54 -7.59 -7.58
C SER A 266 -15.74 -8.55 -8.75
N ASP A 267 -15.16 -9.75 -8.70
CA ASP A 267 -15.29 -10.80 -9.71
C ASP A 267 -14.75 -10.43 -11.10
N ILE A 268 -13.83 -9.47 -11.20
CA ILE A 268 -13.17 -9.16 -12.47
C ILE A 268 -11.70 -9.54 -12.46
N PRO A 269 -11.19 -10.13 -13.58
CA PRO A 269 -9.79 -10.56 -13.66
C PRO A 269 -8.83 -9.37 -13.72
N VAL A 270 -7.61 -9.64 -13.29
CA VAL A 270 -6.52 -8.65 -13.30
C VAL A 270 -5.48 -9.01 -14.35
N PHE A 271 -5.09 -8.02 -15.13
CA PHE A 271 -3.99 -8.11 -16.10
C PHE A 271 -2.88 -7.17 -15.63
N CYS A 272 -1.74 -7.71 -15.25
CA CYS A 272 -0.69 -6.88 -14.67
C CYS A 272 0.72 -7.30 -15.08
N PHE A 273 1.70 -6.42 -14.86
CA PHE A 273 3.08 -6.82 -14.93
C PHE A 273 3.46 -7.72 -13.74
N ASN A 274 4.35 -8.67 -13.98
CA ASN A 274 4.95 -9.52 -12.95
C ASN A 274 5.97 -8.71 -12.16
N ILE A 275 5.49 -7.89 -11.21
CA ILE A 275 6.30 -7.01 -10.36
C ILE A 275 5.82 -7.03 -8.92
N GLY A 276 6.75 -6.85 -7.99
CA GLY A 276 6.45 -6.70 -6.56
C GLY A 276 5.63 -7.86 -6.01
N GLY A 277 4.61 -7.54 -5.23
CA GLY A 277 3.68 -8.51 -4.66
C GLY A 277 2.48 -8.83 -5.53
N LEU A 278 2.35 -8.28 -6.76
CA LEU A 278 1.21 -8.57 -7.64
C LEU A 278 1.05 -10.07 -7.95
N PRO A 279 2.13 -10.85 -8.23
CA PRO A 279 2.01 -12.29 -8.46
C PRO A 279 1.54 -13.10 -7.25
N GLU A 280 1.50 -12.49 -6.07
CA GLU A 280 1.00 -13.15 -4.87
C GLU A 280 -0.53 -13.30 -4.89
N VAL A 281 -1.22 -12.38 -5.58
CA VAL A 281 -2.68 -12.33 -5.67
C VAL A 281 -3.21 -12.49 -7.10
N VAL A 282 -2.36 -12.28 -8.13
CA VAL A 282 -2.76 -12.48 -9.52
C VAL A 282 -2.21 -13.81 -10.02
N LYS A 283 -3.08 -14.83 -10.04
CA LYS A 283 -2.79 -16.19 -10.45
C LYS A 283 -3.40 -16.48 -11.81
N LYS A 284 -2.61 -17.13 -12.66
CA LYS A 284 -3.05 -17.47 -14.03
C LYS A 284 -4.28 -18.36 -13.98
N ASP A 285 -5.28 -18.02 -14.78
CA ASP A 285 -6.57 -18.72 -14.92
C ASP A 285 -7.41 -18.84 -13.64
N GLU A 286 -7.01 -18.16 -12.54
CA GLU A 286 -7.74 -18.09 -11.27
C GLU A 286 -8.22 -16.67 -10.98
N THR A 287 -7.28 -15.69 -10.96
CA THR A 287 -7.58 -14.29 -10.65
C THR A 287 -7.13 -13.32 -11.75
N GLY A 288 -6.44 -13.82 -12.78
CA GLY A 288 -5.99 -13.00 -13.90
C GLY A 288 -4.71 -13.50 -14.56
N TYR A 289 -3.94 -12.57 -15.12
CA TYR A 289 -2.74 -12.88 -15.90
C TYR A 289 -1.62 -11.92 -15.58
N THR A 290 -0.41 -12.46 -15.38
CA THR A 290 0.81 -11.67 -15.19
C THR A 290 1.68 -11.74 -16.43
N PHE A 291 2.33 -10.62 -16.77
CA PHE A 291 3.20 -10.48 -17.94
C PHE A 291 4.59 -9.99 -17.51
N PRO A 292 5.65 -10.39 -18.21
CA PRO A 292 6.95 -9.76 -18.03
C PRO A 292 6.84 -8.24 -18.13
N LYS A 293 7.57 -7.53 -17.29
CA LYS A 293 7.55 -6.05 -17.30
C LYS A 293 7.89 -5.53 -18.69
N ARG A 294 7.02 -4.66 -19.25
CA ARG A 294 7.11 -4.06 -20.59
C ARG A 294 6.82 -5.00 -21.77
N ASP A 295 6.31 -6.20 -21.52
CA ASP A 295 5.82 -7.06 -22.60
C ASP A 295 4.42 -6.60 -23.05
N TYR A 296 4.38 -5.40 -23.63
CA TYR A 296 3.13 -4.76 -24.08
C TYR A 296 2.42 -5.55 -25.16
N LYS A 297 3.18 -6.19 -26.07
CA LYS A 297 2.61 -6.90 -27.22
C LYS A 297 1.77 -8.10 -26.78
N ARG A 298 2.34 -8.98 -25.94
CA ARG A 298 1.61 -10.15 -25.42
C ARG A 298 0.45 -9.74 -24.54
N MET A 299 0.66 -8.71 -23.71
CA MET A 299 -0.40 -8.22 -22.81
C MET A 299 -1.55 -7.62 -23.63
N ALA A 300 -1.29 -6.79 -24.65
CA ALA A 300 -2.31 -6.21 -25.52
C ALA A 300 -3.10 -7.28 -26.26
N GLN A 301 -2.42 -8.28 -26.85
CA GLN A 301 -3.10 -9.39 -27.51
C GLN A 301 -4.03 -10.13 -26.57
N LYS A 302 -3.55 -10.49 -25.35
CA LYS A 302 -4.38 -11.19 -24.37
C LYS A 302 -5.59 -10.36 -23.91
N LEU A 303 -5.42 -9.04 -23.77
CA LEU A 303 -6.52 -8.13 -23.42
C LEU A 303 -7.57 -8.08 -24.53
N VAL A 304 -7.16 -8.00 -25.79
CA VAL A 304 -8.09 -8.00 -26.93
C VAL A 304 -8.81 -9.35 -27.03
N ASP A 305 -8.07 -10.47 -26.97
CA ASP A 305 -8.65 -11.81 -27.01
C ASP A 305 -9.68 -12.00 -25.90
N TYR A 306 -9.32 -11.60 -24.66
CA TYR A 306 -10.23 -11.72 -23.52
C TYR A 306 -11.46 -10.80 -23.63
N ALA A 307 -11.31 -9.60 -24.18
CA ALA A 307 -12.45 -8.68 -24.40
C ALA A 307 -13.49 -9.27 -25.36
N CYS A 308 -13.06 -10.10 -26.32
CA CYS A 308 -13.90 -10.76 -27.32
C CYS A 308 -14.37 -12.14 -26.91
N ASP A 309 -13.81 -12.72 -25.85
CA ASP A 309 -14.19 -14.06 -25.34
C ASP A 309 -15.56 -14.00 -24.64
N GLU A 310 -16.48 -14.88 -25.02
CA GLU A 310 -17.78 -15.02 -24.38
C GLU A 310 -17.67 -15.80 -23.07
N ASN A 311 -16.70 -16.70 -22.94
CA ASN A 311 -16.45 -17.50 -21.76
C ASN A 311 -15.55 -16.78 -20.78
N LYS A 312 -16.12 -15.87 -19.98
CA LYS A 312 -15.36 -15.13 -18.97
C LYS A 312 -14.89 -16.03 -17.84
N MET A 313 -13.65 -15.84 -17.43
CA MET A 313 -13.06 -16.53 -16.29
C MET A 313 -13.85 -16.24 -15.01
N ARG A 314 -14.16 -17.28 -14.25
CA ARG A 314 -14.63 -17.12 -12.88
C ARG A 314 -13.45 -16.80 -11.96
N VAL A 315 -13.52 -15.68 -11.28
CA VAL A 315 -12.43 -15.21 -10.40
C VAL A 315 -12.47 -15.95 -9.07
N ASP A 316 -11.36 -16.57 -8.68
CA ASP A 316 -11.20 -17.17 -7.36
C ASP A 316 -10.80 -16.11 -6.32
N LYS A 317 -11.75 -15.79 -5.43
CA LYS A 317 -11.54 -14.78 -4.37
C LYS A 317 -10.83 -15.34 -3.14
N SER A 318 -10.63 -16.64 -3.02
CA SER A 318 -10.00 -17.27 -1.84
C SER A 318 -8.57 -16.79 -1.61
N VAL A 319 -7.89 -16.32 -2.67
CA VAL A 319 -6.58 -15.67 -2.58
C VAL A 319 -6.58 -14.45 -1.64
N LEU A 320 -7.75 -13.86 -1.38
CA LEU A 320 -7.93 -12.70 -0.51
C LEU A 320 -8.29 -13.05 0.94
N ASP A 321 -8.52 -14.33 1.28
CA ASP A 321 -8.87 -14.75 2.65
C ASP A 321 -7.84 -14.28 3.72
N PRO A 322 -6.53 -14.23 3.41
CA PRO A 322 -5.55 -13.71 4.38
C PRO A 322 -5.62 -12.19 4.63
N PHE A 323 -6.48 -11.45 3.91
CA PHE A 323 -6.58 -9.98 4.00
C PHE A 323 -7.67 -9.55 4.98
N ASP A 324 -7.50 -9.88 6.24
CA ASP A 324 -8.41 -9.54 7.33
C ASP A 324 -7.74 -8.60 8.35
N TRP A 325 -8.38 -7.45 8.61
CA TRP A 325 -7.87 -6.43 9.55
C TRP A 325 -7.76 -6.95 10.98
N ASN A 326 -8.68 -7.80 11.42
CA ASN A 326 -8.69 -8.29 12.80
C ASN A 326 -7.59 -9.34 12.99
N VAL A 327 -7.40 -10.21 11.98
CA VAL A 327 -6.30 -11.19 11.96
C VAL A 327 -4.95 -10.47 11.97
N ALA A 328 -4.80 -9.45 11.11
CA ALA A 328 -3.59 -8.64 11.06
C ALA A 328 -3.34 -7.92 12.39
N ALA A 329 -4.34 -7.21 12.93
CA ALA A 329 -4.23 -6.48 14.19
C ALA A 329 -3.88 -7.41 15.37
N LYS A 330 -4.43 -8.63 15.41
CA LYS A 330 -4.10 -9.63 16.43
C LYS A 330 -2.63 -10.07 16.35
N LYS A 331 -2.11 -10.33 15.14
CA LYS A 331 -0.68 -10.66 14.95
C LYS A 331 0.24 -9.56 15.46
N TYR A 332 -0.06 -8.30 15.13
CA TYR A 332 0.69 -7.15 15.66
C TYR A 332 0.61 -7.06 17.18
N MET A 333 -0.59 -7.25 17.77
CA MET A 333 -0.75 -7.20 19.22
C MET A 333 0.10 -8.24 19.94
N THR A 334 0.16 -9.47 19.40
CA THR A 334 1.03 -10.53 19.96
C THR A 334 2.49 -10.05 19.99
N LEU A 335 2.99 -9.46 18.89
CA LEU A 335 4.37 -8.94 18.82
C LEU A 335 4.61 -7.77 19.79
N LEU A 336 3.66 -6.83 19.89
CA LEU A 336 3.76 -5.70 20.82
C LEU A 336 3.80 -6.18 22.27
N GLU A 337 2.99 -7.17 22.63
CA GLU A 337 2.95 -7.76 23.97
C GLU A 337 4.24 -8.56 24.30
N GLU A 338 4.83 -9.25 23.32
CA GLU A 338 6.11 -9.92 23.49
C GLU A 338 7.23 -8.93 23.82
N ILE A 339 7.33 -7.84 23.05
CA ILE A 339 8.33 -6.79 23.26
C ILE A 339 8.17 -6.15 24.65
N MET A 340 6.93 -5.87 25.07
CA MET A 340 6.68 -5.30 26.40
C MET A 340 7.08 -6.25 27.55
N LYS A 341 6.95 -7.56 27.37
CA LYS A 341 7.38 -8.55 28.37
C LYS A 341 8.90 -8.61 28.51
N ASP A 342 9.62 -8.51 27.39
CA ASP A 342 11.10 -8.56 27.37
C ASP A 342 11.73 -7.30 27.99
N THR A 343 11.06 -6.16 27.92
CA THR A 343 11.50 -4.89 28.53
C THR A 343 11.22 -4.80 30.03
N THR A 344 10.43 -5.73 30.60
CA THR A 344 10.11 -5.78 32.02
C THR A 344 10.96 -6.77 32.81
N LYS A 345 11.80 -7.52 32.14
CA LYS A 345 12.87 -8.37 32.75
C LYS A 345 14.16 -7.58 32.86
#